data_d2c6c7c4f494ed8c71362941633f4e8d
#
_entry.id   d2c6c7c4f494ed8c71362941633f4e8d
#
_cell.length_a   1.000
_cell.length_b   1.000
_cell.length_c   1.000
_cell.angle_alpha   90.00
_cell.angle_beta   90.00
_cell.angle_gamma   90.00
#
_symmetry.space_group_name_H-M   'P 1'
#
loop_
_entity.id
_entity.type
_entity.pdbx_description
1 polymer ?
#
loop_
_entity_poly.entity_id
_entity_poly.type
_entity_poly.pdbx_seq_one_letter_code
_entity_poly.pdbx_strand_id
1 'polypeptide(L)'
;DIMNKGVELDLNGIILRGKDYEWAMNFNLTHYTNKITALDPDLEKNGGQKGSYYIYRVGGSLYQSYLKTYAGVDPDTGKALYYVDPDNGDYTKTSNYEEAQQADQGTTLPKVYGGLGTSVRFYGFDFSLQLSYQLGGKYYDGAYQAYMHNGNSGMQGTNWSTDIRKAWTPDNRYTDVPRLSASDASYQQDSSRFLVSSDYLSLNNITLGYTIPKRLTSKLGLSHCRVYLTADNVALLSARKGLDPRLGLGLGSSTAESGANTTSSYSAMRTITGGISLTF
;
A
#
# COMPACT_ATOMS: atom_id res chain seq x y z
N ASP A 1 16.42 -21.86 -5.53
CA ASP A 1 15.25 -22.06 -6.41
C ASP A 1 14.02 -21.38 -5.83
N ILE A 2 13.14 -20.92 -6.71
CA ILE A 2 11.91 -20.22 -6.33
C ILE A 2 10.75 -20.81 -7.11
N MET A 3 9.64 -21.04 -6.44
CA MET A 3 8.38 -21.49 -7.04
C MET A 3 7.32 -20.41 -6.88
N ASN A 4 6.65 -20.08 -7.99
CA ASN A 4 5.44 -19.26 -8.00
C ASN A 4 4.27 -20.11 -8.52
N LYS A 5 3.13 -20.02 -7.85
CA LYS A 5 1.90 -20.65 -8.30
C LYS A 5 0.70 -19.80 -7.91
N GLY A 6 -0.34 -19.80 -8.73
CA GLY A 6 -1.51 -18.98 -8.49
C GLY A 6 -2.69 -19.32 -9.36
N VAL A 7 -3.74 -18.55 -9.19
CA VAL A 7 -4.99 -18.61 -9.97
C VAL A 7 -5.34 -17.20 -10.40
N GLU A 8 -5.73 -17.07 -11.66
CA GLU A 8 -6.25 -15.83 -12.23
C GLU A 8 -7.65 -16.06 -12.74
N LEU A 9 -8.53 -15.10 -12.46
CA LEU A 9 -9.91 -15.08 -12.95
C LEU A 9 -10.14 -13.76 -13.68
N ASP A 10 -10.63 -13.83 -14.91
CA ASP A 10 -11.07 -12.66 -15.68
C ASP A 10 -12.51 -12.90 -16.17
N LEU A 11 -13.41 -12.01 -15.78
CA LEU A 11 -14.82 -12.05 -16.13
C LEU A 11 -15.20 -10.76 -16.84
N ASN A 12 -15.70 -10.89 -18.06
CA ASN A 12 -16.22 -9.79 -18.85
C ASN A 12 -17.65 -10.11 -19.27
N GLY A 13 -18.57 -9.22 -19.01
CA GLY A 13 -19.97 -9.46 -19.30
C GLY A 13 -20.76 -8.23 -19.62
N ILE A 14 -21.72 -8.40 -20.54
CA ILE A 14 -22.78 -7.44 -20.78
C ILE A 14 -23.96 -7.87 -19.91
N ILE A 15 -24.29 -7.03 -18.93
CA ILE A 15 -25.34 -7.30 -17.96
C ILE A 15 -26.71 -7.01 -18.56
N LEU A 16 -26.81 -5.88 -19.27
CA LEU A 16 -28.03 -5.47 -19.95
C LEU A 16 -27.68 -4.83 -21.30
N ARG A 17 -28.49 -5.13 -22.33
CA ARG A 17 -28.35 -4.48 -23.62
C ARG A 17 -29.73 -4.29 -24.29
N GLY A 18 -29.95 -3.10 -24.80
CA GLY A 18 -31.10 -2.72 -25.59
C GLY A 18 -30.70 -1.78 -26.71
N LYS A 19 -31.68 -1.23 -27.43
CA LYS A 19 -31.42 -0.33 -28.55
C LYS A 19 -30.65 0.92 -28.16
N ASP A 20 -31.01 1.53 -27.04
CA ASP A 20 -30.49 2.82 -26.62
C ASP A 20 -29.74 2.76 -25.27
N TYR A 21 -29.48 1.56 -24.76
CA TYR A 21 -28.76 1.35 -23.51
C TYR A 21 -27.89 0.08 -23.53
N GLU A 22 -26.81 0.12 -22.80
CA GLU A 22 -25.93 -1.02 -22.55
C GLU A 22 -25.27 -0.83 -21.18
N TRP A 23 -25.24 -1.91 -20.41
CA TRP A 23 -24.45 -1.98 -19.18
C TRP A 23 -23.52 -3.18 -19.26
N ALA A 24 -22.23 -2.92 -19.16
CA ALA A 24 -21.18 -3.92 -19.12
C ALA A 24 -20.35 -3.82 -17.86
N MET A 25 -19.83 -4.95 -17.44
CA MET A 25 -18.91 -5.05 -16.29
C MET A 25 -17.71 -5.92 -16.65
N ASN A 26 -16.57 -5.59 -16.09
CA ASN A 26 -15.40 -6.46 -16.03
C ASN A 26 -14.94 -6.62 -14.57
N PHE A 27 -14.44 -7.80 -14.27
CA PHE A 27 -13.87 -8.11 -12.96
C PHE A 27 -12.69 -9.03 -13.19
N ASN A 28 -11.58 -8.73 -12.54
CA ASN A 28 -10.44 -9.64 -12.49
C ASN A 28 -9.94 -9.81 -11.05
N LEU A 29 -9.38 -10.98 -10.81
CA LEU A 29 -8.82 -11.39 -9.53
C LEU A 29 -7.60 -12.26 -9.78
N THR A 30 -6.52 -11.93 -9.11
CA THR A 30 -5.30 -12.72 -9.10
C THR A 30 -4.94 -13.09 -7.66
N HIS A 31 -4.69 -14.36 -7.46
CA HIS A 31 -4.07 -14.90 -6.25
C HIS A 31 -2.82 -15.66 -6.64
N TYR A 32 -1.68 -15.35 -6.05
CA TYR A 32 -0.48 -16.17 -6.22
C TYR A 32 0.32 -16.28 -4.93
N THR A 33 1.12 -17.33 -4.85
CA THR A 33 2.06 -17.58 -3.78
C THR A 33 3.46 -17.69 -4.34
N ASN A 34 4.40 -17.14 -3.61
CA ASN A 34 5.83 -17.23 -3.89
C ASN A 34 6.51 -18.01 -2.77
N LYS A 35 7.37 -18.95 -3.10
CA LYS A 35 8.07 -19.80 -2.12
C LYS A 35 9.49 -20.08 -2.58
N ILE A 36 10.45 -19.86 -1.70
CA ILE A 36 11.83 -20.32 -1.87
C ILE A 36 11.85 -21.83 -1.62
N THR A 37 12.28 -22.61 -2.59
CA THR A 37 12.28 -24.08 -2.53
C THR A 37 13.68 -24.65 -2.24
N ALA A 38 14.74 -23.91 -2.57
CA ALA A 38 16.10 -24.24 -2.21
C ALA A 38 16.96 -22.98 -2.14
N LEU A 39 17.92 -22.97 -1.24
CA LEU A 39 19.00 -21.99 -1.12
C LEU A 39 20.35 -22.69 -1.32
N ASP A 40 21.40 -21.90 -1.31
CA ASP A 40 22.75 -22.42 -1.15
C ASP A 40 22.83 -23.21 0.18
N PRO A 41 23.49 -24.38 0.21
CA PRO A 41 23.56 -25.23 1.40
C PRO A 41 24.11 -24.52 2.65
N ASP A 42 25.07 -23.61 2.48
CA ASP A 42 25.61 -22.86 3.61
C ASP A 42 24.63 -21.83 4.15
N LEU A 43 23.88 -21.18 3.27
CA LEU A 43 22.81 -20.26 3.68
C LEU A 43 21.67 -21.01 4.37
N GLU A 44 21.29 -22.16 3.85
CA GLU A 44 20.21 -22.97 4.45
C GLU A 44 20.61 -23.46 5.84
N LYS A 45 21.82 -23.96 6.02
CA LYS A 45 22.37 -24.40 7.31
C LYS A 45 22.39 -23.28 8.37
N ASN A 46 22.59 -22.03 7.93
CA ASN A 46 22.59 -20.84 8.80
C ASN A 46 21.19 -20.25 9.02
N GLY A 47 20.13 -20.94 8.62
CA GLY A 47 18.75 -20.49 8.79
C GLY A 47 18.28 -19.45 7.77
N GLY A 48 19.01 -19.28 6.67
CA GLY A 48 18.71 -18.37 5.58
C GLY A 48 19.60 -17.13 5.54
N GLN A 49 19.35 -16.29 4.56
CA GLN A 49 20.03 -15.00 4.39
C GLN A 49 19.18 -13.90 4.98
N LYS A 50 19.68 -13.23 6.02
CA LYS A 50 19.02 -12.10 6.67
C LYS A 50 19.49 -10.78 6.08
N GLY A 51 18.55 -9.88 5.81
CA GLY A 51 18.79 -8.47 5.50
C GLY A 51 18.20 -7.55 6.57
N SER A 52 18.20 -6.25 6.31
CA SER A 52 17.69 -5.26 7.28
C SER A 52 16.19 -5.41 7.53
N TYR A 53 15.41 -5.79 6.49
CA TYR A 53 13.94 -5.85 6.54
C TYR A 53 13.35 -7.18 6.09
N TYR A 54 14.18 -8.14 5.65
CA TYR A 54 13.75 -9.38 5.02
C TYR A 54 14.59 -10.58 5.45
N ILE A 55 14.07 -11.76 5.16
CA ILE A 55 14.80 -13.01 5.26
C ILE A 55 14.51 -13.90 4.05
N TYR A 56 15.56 -14.46 3.46
CA TYR A 56 15.46 -15.53 2.49
C TYR A 56 15.73 -16.86 3.17
N ARG A 57 14.69 -17.67 3.33
CA ARG A 57 14.79 -19.01 3.92
C ARG A 57 13.94 -20.00 3.14
N VAL A 58 14.36 -21.26 3.10
CA VAL A 58 13.57 -22.32 2.47
C VAL A 58 12.19 -22.41 3.13
N GLY A 59 11.18 -22.48 2.30
CA GLY A 59 9.79 -22.47 2.75
C GLY A 59 9.15 -21.11 2.92
N GLY A 60 9.92 -20.04 3.02
CA GLY A 60 9.46 -18.65 3.07
C GLY A 60 9.23 -18.05 1.69
N SER A 61 8.63 -16.87 1.67
CA SER A 61 8.50 -16.04 0.47
C SER A 61 9.80 -15.28 0.19
N LEU A 62 10.10 -14.99 -1.08
CA LEU A 62 11.11 -14.00 -1.46
C LEU A 62 10.81 -12.59 -0.89
N TYR A 63 9.57 -12.35 -0.52
CA TYR A 63 9.06 -11.09 0.01
C TYR A 63 8.72 -11.19 1.51
N GLN A 64 9.48 -12.01 2.25
CA GLN A 64 9.27 -12.24 3.68
C GLN A 64 9.85 -11.10 4.49
N SER A 65 9.01 -10.35 5.21
CA SER A 65 9.46 -9.32 6.14
C SER A 65 10.05 -9.95 7.40
N TYR A 66 11.19 -9.42 7.84
CA TYR A 66 11.92 -9.90 9.01
C TYR A 66 12.44 -8.72 9.81
N LEU A 67 11.75 -8.38 10.90
CA LEU A 67 11.96 -7.16 11.66
C LEU A 67 11.88 -7.44 13.15
N LYS A 68 12.50 -6.58 13.95
CA LYS A 68 12.27 -6.58 15.41
C LYS A 68 10.80 -6.26 15.68
N THR A 69 10.19 -7.04 16.56
CA THR A 69 8.74 -6.94 16.81
C THR A 69 8.48 -5.90 17.89
N TYR A 70 7.80 -4.82 17.48
CA TYR A 70 7.36 -3.76 18.40
C TYR A 70 6.28 -4.29 19.35
N ALA A 71 6.46 -4.03 20.65
CA ALA A 71 5.59 -4.53 21.72
C ALA A 71 4.80 -3.41 22.44
N GLY A 72 4.78 -2.20 21.85
CA GLY A 72 4.06 -1.04 22.39
C GLY A 72 4.94 -0.07 23.14
N VAL A 73 4.34 0.68 24.05
CA VAL A 73 4.98 1.70 24.89
C VAL A 73 4.91 1.27 26.35
N ASP A 74 5.99 1.42 27.06
CA ASP A 74 6.01 1.28 28.51
C ASP A 74 5.16 2.41 29.13
N PRO A 75 4.06 2.10 29.84
CA PRO A 75 3.17 3.12 30.39
C PRO A 75 3.81 3.94 31.52
N ASP A 76 4.88 3.46 32.15
CA ASP A 76 5.53 4.14 33.26
C ASP A 76 6.67 5.06 32.81
N THR A 77 7.40 4.66 31.77
CA THR A 77 8.57 5.39 31.31
C THR A 77 8.40 6.06 29.95
N GLY A 78 7.38 5.65 29.18
CA GLY A 78 7.13 6.12 27.82
C GLY A 78 8.13 5.59 26.79
N LYS A 79 8.99 4.65 27.13
CA LYS A 79 9.95 4.06 26.19
C LYS A 79 9.27 3.09 25.23
N ALA A 80 9.81 2.97 24.02
CA ALA A 80 9.45 1.91 23.09
C ALA A 80 9.82 0.55 23.70
N LEU A 81 8.94 -0.44 23.53
CA LEU A 81 9.17 -1.82 23.93
C LEU A 81 9.22 -2.72 22.69
N TYR A 82 10.05 -3.74 22.77
CA TYR A 82 10.23 -4.77 21.76
C TYR A 82 10.19 -6.14 22.40
N TYR A 83 9.75 -7.17 21.67
CA TYR A 83 9.89 -8.55 22.14
C TYR A 83 11.32 -9.04 21.90
N VAL A 84 11.85 -9.82 22.85
CA VAL A 84 13.25 -10.27 22.81
C VAL A 84 13.48 -11.25 21.68
N ASP A 85 12.75 -12.36 21.61
CA ASP A 85 12.93 -13.37 20.56
C ASP A 85 11.60 -14.11 20.26
N PRO A 86 10.65 -13.47 19.57
CA PRO A 86 9.33 -14.06 19.34
C PRO A 86 9.37 -15.27 18.40
N ASP A 87 10.35 -15.41 17.51
CA ASP A 87 10.49 -16.60 16.64
C ASP A 87 10.80 -17.87 17.46
N ASN A 88 11.49 -17.73 18.58
CA ASN A 88 11.76 -18.82 19.53
C ASN A 88 10.80 -18.83 20.74
N GLY A 89 9.73 -18.02 20.71
CA GLY A 89 8.69 -18.01 21.74
C GLY A 89 9.00 -17.15 22.98
N ASP A 90 10.07 -16.36 22.94
CA ASP A 90 10.38 -15.41 24.01
C ASP A 90 9.68 -14.06 23.74
N TYR A 91 8.55 -13.86 24.38
CA TYR A 91 7.75 -12.62 24.35
C TYR A 91 8.07 -11.69 25.52
N THR A 92 9.23 -11.85 26.18
CA THR A 92 9.72 -10.89 27.17
C THR A 92 9.89 -9.53 26.50
N LYS A 93 9.43 -8.47 27.17
CA LYS A 93 9.53 -7.10 26.67
C LYS A 93 10.79 -6.44 27.17
N THR A 94 11.51 -5.80 26.26
CA THR A 94 12.68 -4.97 26.58
C THR A 94 12.56 -3.60 25.95
N SER A 95 13.08 -2.58 26.63
CA SER A 95 13.27 -1.25 26.03
C SER A 95 14.65 -1.08 25.39
N ASN A 96 15.51 -2.08 25.50
CA ASN A 96 16.79 -2.11 24.83
C ASN A 96 16.63 -2.71 23.43
N TYR A 97 16.69 -1.87 22.40
CA TYR A 97 16.51 -2.29 21.00
C TYR A 97 17.51 -3.38 20.58
N GLU A 98 18.73 -3.36 21.12
CA GLU A 98 19.79 -4.32 20.75
C GLU A 98 19.55 -5.72 21.31
N GLU A 99 18.81 -5.87 22.40
CA GLU A 99 18.43 -7.17 22.95
C GLU A 99 17.37 -7.89 22.11
N ALA A 100 16.53 -7.12 21.41
CA ALA A 100 15.49 -7.69 20.57
C ALA A 100 16.05 -8.33 19.31
N GLN A 101 15.60 -9.52 18.98
CA GLN A 101 15.90 -10.20 17.73
C GLN A 101 14.88 -9.86 16.64
N GLN A 102 15.33 -9.93 15.37
CA GLN A 102 14.40 -9.89 14.25
C GLN A 102 13.56 -11.16 14.26
N ALA A 103 12.30 -11.03 13.88
CA ALA A 103 11.35 -12.13 13.79
C ALA A 103 10.50 -12.04 12.52
N ASP A 104 9.87 -13.14 12.18
CA ASP A 104 8.99 -13.26 11.02
C ASP A 104 7.76 -12.36 11.18
N GLN A 105 7.59 -11.45 10.24
CA GLN A 105 6.45 -10.53 10.20
C GLN A 105 5.45 -10.89 9.09
N GLY A 106 5.65 -11.99 8.38
CA GLY A 106 4.85 -12.39 7.21
C GLY A 106 5.34 -11.77 5.91
N THR A 107 4.61 -12.01 4.83
CA THR A 107 4.98 -11.56 3.50
C THR A 107 4.39 -10.19 3.15
N THR A 108 5.11 -9.41 2.33
CA THR A 108 4.59 -8.17 1.75
C THR A 108 3.69 -8.44 0.55
N LEU A 109 3.72 -9.65 -0.02
CA LEU A 109 2.85 -9.99 -1.14
C LEU A 109 1.38 -9.97 -0.72
N PRO A 110 0.50 -9.38 -1.56
CA PRO A 110 -0.94 -9.46 -1.35
C PRO A 110 -1.42 -10.89 -1.51
N LYS A 111 -2.45 -11.25 -0.75
CA LYS A 111 -3.16 -12.53 -0.94
C LYS A 111 -4.01 -12.51 -2.20
N VAL A 112 -4.63 -11.37 -2.48
CA VAL A 112 -5.52 -11.18 -3.62
C VAL A 112 -5.39 -9.74 -4.10
N TYR A 113 -5.36 -9.55 -5.41
CA TYR A 113 -5.47 -8.24 -6.03
C TYR A 113 -6.22 -8.33 -7.36
N GLY A 114 -6.72 -7.20 -7.84
CA GLY A 114 -7.46 -7.18 -9.07
C GLY A 114 -8.12 -5.84 -9.37
N GLY A 115 -9.11 -5.88 -10.26
CA GLY A 115 -9.86 -4.72 -10.68
C GLY A 115 -11.34 -5.02 -10.89
N LEU A 116 -12.12 -3.96 -10.83
CA LEU A 116 -13.53 -3.94 -11.18
C LEU A 116 -13.80 -2.73 -12.07
N GLY A 117 -14.34 -2.97 -13.26
CA GLY A 117 -14.79 -1.91 -14.15
C GLY A 117 -16.26 -2.04 -14.45
N THR A 118 -16.92 -0.91 -14.63
CA THR A 118 -18.28 -0.86 -15.15
C THR A 118 -18.42 0.25 -16.17
N SER A 119 -19.23 0.00 -17.21
CA SER A 119 -19.60 1.00 -18.19
C SER A 119 -21.08 0.95 -18.48
N VAL A 120 -21.71 2.11 -18.56
CA VAL A 120 -23.11 2.29 -18.85
C VAL A 120 -23.26 3.27 -20.01
N ARG A 121 -24.03 2.89 -21.03
CA ARG A 121 -24.51 3.81 -22.08
C ARG A 121 -26.03 3.89 -21.96
N PHE A 122 -26.57 5.09 -22.02
CA PHE A 122 -28.00 5.31 -21.88
C PHE A 122 -28.41 6.61 -22.59
N TYR A 123 -29.15 6.51 -23.69
CA TYR A 123 -29.69 7.64 -24.48
C TYR A 123 -28.67 8.76 -24.78
N GLY A 124 -27.47 8.37 -25.21
CA GLY A 124 -26.37 9.32 -25.52
C GLY A 124 -25.45 9.66 -24.35
N PHE A 125 -25.85 9.38 -23.11
CA PHE A 125 -24.94 9.40 -21.98
C PHE A 125 -24.04 8.15 -21.98
N ASP A 126 -22.81 8.34 -21.61
CA ASP A 126 -21.87 7.26 -21.28
C ASP A 126 -21.23 7.54 -19.93
N PHE A 127 -21.19 6.52 -19.12
CA PHE A 127 -20.53 6.54 -17.79
C PHE A 127 -19.60 5.34 -17.72
N SER A 128 -18.39 5.55 -17.20
CA SER A 128 -17.49 4.47 -16.86
C SER A 128 -16.81 4.72 -15.52
N LEU A 129 -16.51 3.64 -14.82
CA LEU A 129 -15.81 3.64 -13.55
C LEU A 129 -14.83 2.48 -13.52
N GLN A 130 -13.61 2.74 -13.01
CA GLN A 130 -12.56 1.73 -12.84
C GLN A 130 -12.04 1.76 -11.41
N LEU A 131 -12.08 0.62 -10.78
CA LEU A 131 -11.53 0.37 -9.44
C LEU A 131 -10.36 -0.61 -9.55
N SER A 132 -9.40 -0.47 -8.64
CA SER A 132 -8.42 -1.53 -8.34
C SER A 132 -8.37 -1.77 -6.84
N TYR A 133 -8.04 -3.00 -6.47
CA TYR A 133 -7.98 -3.39 -5.09
C TYR A 133 -6.83 -4.36 -4.83
N GLN A 134 -6.38 -4.38 -3.58
CA GLN A 134 -5.42 -5.32 -3.05
C GLN A 134 -5.80 -5.65 -1.63
N LEU A 135 -5.72 -6.93 -1.26
CA LEU A 135 -6.05 -7.42 0.06
C LEU A 135 -4.98 -8.39 0.56
N GLY A 136 -4.63 -8.26 1.81
CA GLY A 136 -3.56 -9.00 2.45
C GLY A 136 -2.18 -8.51 2.00
N GLY A 137 -1.15 -8.84 2.70
CA GLY A 137 0.18 -8.31 2.49
C GLY A 137 0.48 -7.14 3.40
N LYS A 138 1.73 -6.75 3.39
CA LYS A 138 2.26 -5.73 4.28
C LYS A 138 3.10 -4.72 3.51
N TYR A 139 3.25 -3.55 4.09
CA TYR A 139 3.99 -2.45 3.53
C TYR A 139 4.80 -1.77 4.62
N TYR A 140 6.11 -1.63 4.43
CA TYR A 140 6.94 -0.89 5.36
C TYR A 140 6.89 0.61 5.05
N ASP A 141 6.30 1.39 5.93
CA ASP A 141 6.09 2.83 5.75
C ASP A 141 7.30 3.63 6.25
N GLY A 142 8.38 3.59 5.49
CA GLY A 142 9.61 4.33 5.80
C GLY A 142 9.42 5.85 5.77
N ALA A 143 8.46 6.35 4.99
CA ALA A 143 8.12 7.77 5.01
C ALA A 143 7.51 8.18 6.35
N TYR A 144 6.60 7.37 6.87
CA TYR A 144 6.02 7.60 8.20
C TYR A 144 7.08 7.47 9.31
N GLN A 145 7.95 6.45 9.22
CA GLN A 145 9.09 6.31 10.12
C GLN A 145 9.95 7.58 10.15
N ALA A 146 10.29 8.11 8.98
CA ALA A 146 11.09 9.33 8.87
C ALA A 146 10.39 10.55 9.48
N TYR A 147 9.05 10.67 9.32
CA TYR A 147 8.25 11.74 9.92
C TYR A 147 7.91 11.55 11.40
N MET A 148 8.25 10.41 11.98
CA MET A 148 8.12 10.13 13.39
C MET A 148 9.46 10.25 14.14
N HIS A 149 10.35 11.12 13.68
CA HIS A 149 11.68 11.31 14.27
C HIS A 149 11.63 11.95 15.66
N ASN A 150 12.72 11.82 16.42
CA ASN A 150 12.82 12.30 17.80
C ASN A 150 13.27 13.76 17.95
N GLY A 151 13.47 14.48 16.85
CA GLY A 151 13.93 15.86 16.85
C GLY A 151 15.42 16.04 17.21
N ASN A 152 16.23 14.99 17.09
CA ASN A 152 17.68 15.09 17.30
C ASN A 152 18.35 16.05 16.29
N SER A 153 19.64 16.32 16.50
CA SER A 153 20.39 17.33 15.73
C SER A 153 20.41 17.10 14.21
N GLY A 154 20.21 15.87 13.74
CA GLY A 154 20.13 15.57 12.30
C GLY A 154 18.76 15.83 11.67
N MET A 155 17.75 16.16 12.46
CA MET A 155 16.35 16.30 12.02
C MET A 155 15.81 17.73 12.15
N GLN A 156 16.70 18.69 12.41
CA GLN A 156 16.32 20.10 12.53
C GLN A 156 15.73 20.61 11.21
N GLY A 157 14.57 21.28 11.31
CA GLY A 157 13.87 21.84 10.15
C GLY A 157 13.05 20.84 9.34
N THR A 158 13.01 19.55 9.73
CA THR A 158 12.12 18.56 9.11
C THR A 158 10.74 18.56 9.78
N ASN A 159 9.71 18.26 8.96
CA ASN A 159 8.34 18.17 9.47
C ASN A 159 8.12 16.87 10.23
N TRP A 160 7.20 16.90 11.20
CA TRP A 160 6.65 15.71 11.84
C TRP A 160 5.33 15.29 11.25
N SER A 161 5.03 14.00 11.35
CA SER A 161 3.65 13.53 11.25
C SER A 161 2.81 14.13 12.39
N THR A 162 1.57 14.45 12.11
CA THR A 162 0.62 14.91 13.14
C THR A 162 0.42 13.89 14.27
N ASP A 163 0.70 12.63 14.02
CA ASP A 163 0.60 11.55 15.00
C ASP A 163 1.59 11.69 16.15
N ILE A 164 2.65 12.48 15.97
CA ILE A 164 3.57 12.78 17.07
C ILE A 164 2.86 13.42 18.29
N ARG A 165 1.71 14.07 18.07
CA ARG A 165 0.88 14.64 19.13
C ARG A 165 0.28 13.57 20.06
N LYS A 166 0.26 12.30 19.62
CA LYS A 166 -0.18 11.15 20.42
C LYS A 166 0.94 10.58 21.28
N ALA A 167 2.14 11.17 21.22
CA ALA A 167 3.29 10.68 21.99
C ALA A 167 2.95 10.56 23.48
N TRP A 168 3.55 9.57 24.09
CA TRP A 168 3.41 9.34 25.52
C TRP A 168 3.77 10.58 26.34
N THR A 169 2.94 10.91 27.32
CA THR A 169 3.16 11.89 28.39
C THR A 169 2.61 11.32 29.68
N PRO A 170 2.96 11.88 30.85
CA PRO A 170 2.37 11.46 32.13
C PRO A 170 0.82 11.49 32.13
N ASP A 171 0.21 12.38 31.31
CA ASP A 171 -1.24 12.51 31.18
C ASP A 171 -1.82 11.63 30.04
N ASN A 172 -0.96 11.10 29.15
CA ASN A 172 -1.34 10.21 28.03
C ASN A 172 -0.47 8.96 28.06
N ARG A 173 -0.66 8.08 29.06
CA ARG A 173 0.17 6.90 29.29
C ARG A 173 -0.17 5.70 28.41
N TYR A 174 -1.39 5.66 27.89
CA TYR A 174 -1.89 4.53 27.07
C TYR A 174 -1.93 4.93 25.59
N THR A 175 -0.78 4.91 24.97
CA THR A 175 -0.56 5.25 23.57
C THR A 175 0.38 4.25 22.91
N ASP A 176 0.35 4.17 21.61
CA ASP A 176 1.28 3.39 20.79
C ASP A 176 2.48 4.22 20.27
N VAL A 177 2.50 5.52 20.60
CA VAL A 177 3.58 6.43 20.21
C VAL A 177 4.47 6.70 21.44
N PRO A 178 5.72 6.26 21.45
CA PRO A 178 6.64 6.47 22.55
C PRO A 178 6.87 7.96 22.87
N ARG A 179 7.41 8.22 24.04
CA ARG A 179 7.75 9.59 24.45
C ARG A 179 8.73 10.23 23.48
N LEU A 180 8.55 11.53 23.23
CA LEU A 180 9.50 12.30 22.45
C LEU A 180 10.74 12.60 23.30
N SER A 181 11.90 12.11 22.87
CA SER A 181 13.17 12.31 23.58
C SER A 181 14.30 12.41 22.55
N ALA A 182 14.99 13.55 22.53
CA ALA A 182 16.09 13.77 21.59
C ALA A 182 17.31 12.84 21.84
N SER A 183 17.43 12.29 23.05
CA SER A 183 18.50 11.36 23.43
C SER A 183 18.16 9.89 23.23
N ASP A 184 16.88 9.56 22.90
CA ASP A 184 16.41 8.19 22.74
C ASP A 184 15.84 8.01 21.31
N ALA A 185 16.65 7.41 20.44
CA ALA A 185 16.26 7.13 19.07
C ALA A 185 15.59 5.75 18.91
N SER A 186 15.50 4.94 19.98
CA SER A 186 15.01 3.55 19.88
C SER A 186 13.61 3.44 19.32
N TYR A 187 12.75 4.42 19.55
CA TYR A 187 11.38 4.42 19.06
C TYR A 187 11.24 4.64 17.54
N GLN A 188 12.28 5.14 16.87
CA GLN A 188 12.32 5.36 15.43
C GLN A 188 13.06 4.25 14.68
N GLN A 189 13.64 3.28 15.40
CA GLN A 189 14.38 2.17 14.83
C GLN A 189 13.49 1.25 13.99
N ASP A 190 14.14 0.54 13.07
CA ASP A 190 13.47 -0.40 12.17
C ASP A 190 12.73 -1.49 12.94
N SER A 191 11.44 -1.54 12.77
CA SER A 191 10.59 -2.48 13.50
C SER A 191 9.24 -2.68 12.85
N SER A 192 8.50 -3.66 13.33
CA SER A 192 7.14 -3.92 12.89
C SER A 192 6.16 -2.77 13.20
N ARG A 193 6.55 -1.78 13.99
CA ARG A 193 5.76 -0.56 14.23
C ARG A 193 5.42 0.17 12.93
N PHE A 194 6.32 0.14 11.97
CA PHE A 194 6.18 0.82 10.69
C PHE A 194 5.72 -0.12 9.56
N LEU A 195 5.47 -1.38 9.90
CA LEU A 195 4.95 -2.38 8.97
C LEU A 195 3.42 -2.39 9.06
N VAL A 196 2.76 -1.83 8.06
CA VAL A 196 1.30 -1.66 8.00
C VAL A 196 0.67 -2.58 6.97
N SER A 197 -0.66 -2.71 6.98
CA SER A 197 -1.37 -3.39 5.89
C SER A 197 -1.16 -2.67 4.57
N SER A 198 -0.92 -3.43 3.50
CA SER A 198 -0.89 -2.92 2.12
C SER A 198 -2.26 -2.97 1.44
N ASP A 199 -3.32 -3.25 2.18
CA ASP A 199 -4.68 -3.25 1.65
C ASP A 199 -5.06 -1.89 1.09
N TYR A 200 -5.68 -1.91 -0.07
CA TYR A 200 -6.25 -0.70 -0.63
C TYR A 200 -7.47 -0.97 -1.52
N LEU A 201 -8.28 0.05 -1.64
CA LEU A 201 -9.28 0.21 -2.69
C LEU A 201 -9.04 1.57 -3.36
N SER A 202 -8.78 1.54 -4.66
CA SER A 202 -8.52 2.75 -5.46
C SER A 202 -9.61 2.95 -6.49
N LEU A 203 -10.17 4.15 -6.51
CA LEU A 203 -11.01 4.63 -7.61
C LEU A 203 -10.12 5.32 -8.63
N ASN A 204 -9.73 4.53 -9.65
CA ASN A 204 -8.71 4.92 -10.61
C ASN A 204 -9.20 5.93 -11.62
N ASN A 205 -10.41 5.71 -12.14
CA ASN A 205 -11.00 6.57 -13.16
C ASN A 205 -12.53 6.62 -13.02
N ILE A 206 -13.08 7.80 -13.27
CA ILE A 206 -14.50 8.03 -13.55
C ILE A 206 -14.59 8.87 -14.81
N THR A 207 -15.40 8.46 -15.75
CA THR A 207 -15.71 9.25 -16.95
C THR A 207 -17.21 9.39 -17.08
N LEU A 208 -17.69 10.60 -17.37
CA LEU A 208 -19.04 10.91 -17.76
C LEU A 208 -19.01 11.63 -19.09
N GLY A 209 -19.67 11.10 -20.08
CA GLY A 209 -19.77 11.67 -21.42
C GLY A 209 -21.19 11.83 -21.86
N TYR A 210 -21.41 12.72 -22.83
CA TYR A 210 -22.67 12.86 -23.53
C TYR A 210 -22.43 13.08 -25.03
N THR A 211 -22.99 12.21 -25.84
CA THR A 211 -22.98 12.31 -27.30
C THR A 211 -24.23 13.08 -27.73
N ILE A 212 -24.01 14.24 -28.32
CA ILE A 212 -25.10 15.09 -28.79
C ILE A 212 -25.80 14.41 -29.96
N PRO A 213 -27.15 14.36 -29.95
CA PRO A 213 -27.91 13.71 -30.99
C PRO A 213 -27.61 14.26 -32.40
N LYS A 214 -27.39 13.38 -33.37
CA LYS A 214 -27.05 13.71 -34.75
C LYS A 214 -27.98 14.77 -35.37
N ARG A 215 -29.25 14.75 -34.99
CA ARG A 215 -30.26 15.76 -35.43
C ARG A 215 -29.85 17.20 -35.15
N LEU A 216 -29.07 17.43 -34.07
CA LEU A 216 -28.58 18.76 -33.69
C LEU A 216 -27.22 19.04 -34.32
N THR A 217 -26.30 18.07 -34.33
CA THR A 217 -24.92 18.25 -34.81
C THR A 217 -24.85 18.37 -36.33
N SER A 218 -25.74 17.70 -37.10
CA SER A 218 -25.77 17.79 -38.56
C SER A 218 -26.05 19.20 -39.10
N LYS A 219 -26.74 20.03 -38.31
CA LYS A 219 -26.97 21.45 -38.69
C LYS A 219 -25.67 22.26 -38.69
N LEU A 220 -24.65 21.79 -37.99
CA LEU A 220 -23.29 22.38 -37.89
C LEU A 220 -22.27 21.64 -38.80
N GLY A 221 -22.73 20.73 -39.67
CA GLY A 221 -21.85 19.94 -40.51
C GLY A 221 -21.07 18.84 -39.77
N LEU A 222 -21.44 18.55 -38.49
CA LEU A 222 -20.75 17.56 -37.68
C LEU A 222 -21.47 16.21 -37.78
N SER A 223 -20.71 15.13 -38.04
CA SER A 223 -21.20 13.76 -38.00
C SER A 223 -21.25 13.20 -36.59
N HIS A 224 -20.39 13.70 -35.67
CA HIS A 224 -20.35 13.28 -34.29
C HIS A 224 -19.87 14.46 -33.41
N CYS A 225 -20.48 14.62 -32.23
CA CYS A 225 -20.03 15.55 -31.19
C CYS A 225 -20.26 14.91 -29.81
N ARG A 226 -19.19 14.70 -29.05
CA ARG A 226 -19.24 14.20 -27.67
C ARG A 226 -18.52 15.17 -26.77
N VAL A 227 -19.15 15.53 -25.67
CA VAL A 227 -18.54 16.26 -24.54
C VAL A 227 -18.33 15.29 -23.40
N TYR A 228 -17.23 15.40 -22.66
CA TYR A 228 -16.95 14.51 -21.56
C TYR A 228 -16.17 15.19 -20.45
N LEU A 229 -16.31 14.63 -19.26
CA LEU A 229 -15.51 14.92 -18.08
C LEU A 229 -14.94 13.61 -17.57
N THR A 230 -13.62 13.58 -17.34
CA THR A 230 -12.94 12.44 -16.73
C THR A 230 -12.16 12.88 -15.51
N ALA A 231 -12.12 12.02 -14.52
CA ALA A 231 -11.30 12.21 -13.33
C ALA A 231 -10.45 10.95 -13.11
N ASP A 232 -9.14 11.13 -12.98
CA ASP A 232 -8.18 10.07 -12.72
C ASP A 232 -7.65 10.17 -11.29
N ASN A 233 -7.29 9.04 -10.70
CA ASN A 233 -6.82 8.91 -9.31
C ASN A 233 -7.77 9.60 -8.33
N VAL A 234 -9.06 9.31 -8.44
CA VAL A 234 -10.14 10.01 -7.76
C VAL A 234 -10.09 9.85 -6.25
N ALA A 235 -9.87 8.63 -5.80
CA ALA A 235 -9.79 8.31 -4.38
C ALA A 235 -8.93 7.08 -4.13
N LEU A 236 -8.30 7.05 -2.97
CA LEU A 236 -7.58 5.92 -2.44
C LEU A 236 -7.95 5.70 -0.98
N LEU A 237 -8.42 4.51 -0.67
CA LEU A 237 -8.59 4.02 0.69
C LEU A 237 -7.44 3.07 0.99
N SER A 238 -6.68 3.31 2.02
CA SER A 238 -5.55 2.49 2.47
C SER A 238 -5.47 2.51 4.00
N ALA A 239 -4.55 1.74 4.56
CA ALA A 239 -4.40 1.57 6.00
C ALA A 239 -4.18 2.89 6.77
N ARG A 240 -3.60 3.90 6.12
CA ARG A 240 -3.33 5.21 6.72
C ARG A 240 -3.50 6.32 5.68
N LYS A 241 -4.05 7.45 6.10
CA LYS A 241 -4.14 8.65 5.24
C LYS A 241 -2.75 9.10 4.81
N GLY A 242 -2.55 9.26 3.50
CA GLY A 242 -1.28 9.64 2.89
C GLY A 242 -0.36 8.47 2.55
N LEU A 243 -0.71 7.24 2.91
CA LEU A 243 -0.04 6.04 2.45
C LEU A 243 -0.61 5.63 1.08
N ASP A 244 0.26 5.48 0.09
CA ASP A 244 -0.08 4.90 -1.21
C ASP A 244 0.69 3.59 -1.43
N PRO A 245 0.11 2.43 -1.10
CA PRO A 245 0.79 1.15 -1.24
C PRO A 245 0.97 0.69 -2.71
N ARG A 246 0.41 1.42 -3.67
CA ARG A 246 0.58 1.15 -5.11
C ARG A 246 1.96 1.53 -5.63
N LEU A 247 2.72 2.33 -4.89
CA LEU A 247 4.05 2.83 -5.28
C LEU A 247 5.14 1.75 -5.26
N GLY A 248 4.85 0.58 -4.73
CA GLY A 248 5.76 -0.56 -4.72
C GLY A 248 5.13 -1.79 -4.08
N LEU A 249 5.80 -2.92 -4.16
CA LEU A 249 5.36 -4.17 -3.51
C LEU A 249 5.67 -4.19 -1.99
N GLY A 250 5.80 -3.02 -1.36
CA GLY A 250 6.25 -2.92 0.02
C GLY A 250 7.75 -3.23 0.20
N LEU A 251 8.45 -3.39 -0.91
CA LEU A 251 9.89 -3.52 -1.00
C LEU A 251 10.42 -2.15 -1.40
N GLY A 252 11.24 -1.54 -0.63
CA GLY A 252 11.65 -0.16 -0.82
C GLY A 252 12.24 0.17 -2.18
N SER A 253 12.29 1.43 -2.45
CA SER A 253 12.38 2.02 -3.79
C SER A 253 13.72 1.90 -4.49
N SER A 254 14.80 1.50 -3.86
CA SER A 254 16.11 1.51 -4.51
C SER A 254 16.77 0.15 -4.60
N THR A 255 16.33 -0.79 -3.80
CA THR A 255 16.80 -2.16 -3.83
C THR A 255 15.67 -3.07 -3.36
N ALA A 256 15.57 -4.26 -3.92
CA ALA A 256 14.64 -5.31 -3.46
C ALA A 256 14.75 -5.60 -1.94
N GLU A 257 15.72 -5.01 -1.31
CA GLU A 257 16.13 -5.24 0.07
C GLU A 257 15.40 -4.39 1.10
N SER A 258 14.99 -3.19 0.73
CA SER A 258 14.37 -2.29 1.70
C SER A 258 12.88 -2.20 1.48
N GLY A 259 12.05 -3.04 1.97
CA GLY A 259 10.58 -2.91 1.89
C GLY A 259 10.01 -1.54 2.29
N ALA A 260 10.77 -0.48 2.14
CA ALA A 260 10.46 0.87 2.60
C ALA A 260 10.04 1.78 1.46
N ASN A 261 8.93 2.47 1.63
CA ASN A 261 8.61 3.64 0.83
C ASN A 261 9.62 4.74 1.14
N THR A 262 10.27 5.29 0.12
CA THR A 262 11.14 6.42 0.33
C THR A 262 10.33 7.69 0.53
N THR A 263 10.87 8.61 1.33
CA THR A 263 10.33 9.95 1.54
C THR A 263 10.23 10.79 0.26
N SER A 264 10.84 10.32 -0.83
CA SER A 264 10.86 11.00 -2.14
C SER A 264 9.79 10.50 -3.12
N SER A 265 8.97 9.52 -2.76
CA SER A 265 7.90 9.03 -3.62
C SER A 265 6.62 9.84 -3.45
N TYR A 266 6.03 10.27 -4.55
CA TYR A 266 4.75 10.97 -4.57
C TYR A 266 3.63 10.02 -5.01
N SER A 267 2.50 10.08 -4.33
CA SER A 267 1.26 9.44 -4.81
C SER A 267 0.81 10.05 -6.13
N ALA A 268 0.15 9.26 -6.96
CA ALA A 268 -0.45 9.75 -8.19
C ALA A 268 -1.44 10.89 -7.89
N MET A 269 -1.28 11.99 -8.59
CA MET A 269 -2.13 13.16 -8.42
C MET A 269 -3.51 12.93 -9.03
N ARG A 270 -4.54 13.46 -8.39
CA ARG A 270 -5.88 13.55 -8.97
C ARG A 270 -5.84 14.52 -10.15
N THR A 271 -6.33 14.06 -11.30
CA THR A 271 -6.45 14.87 -12.51
C THR A 271 -7.91 14.94 -12.92
N ILE A 272 -8.41 16.12 -13.26
CA ILE A 272 -9.77 16.32 -13.81
C ILE A 272 -9.60 16.97 -15.18
N THR A 273 -10.15 16.31 -16.19
CA THR A 273 -10.03 16.74 -17.58
C THR A 273 -11.42 16.85 -18.21
N GLY A 274 -11.73 17.98 -18.82
CA GLY A 274 -12.87 18.15 -19.71
C GLY A 274 -12.45 18.13 -21.16
N GLY A 275 -13.24 17.52 -22.02
CA GLY A 275 -12.93 17.45 -23.45
C GLY A 275 -14.14 17.45 -24.33
N ILE A 276 -13.92 17.82 -25.59
CA ILE A 276 -14.90 17.78 -26.67
C ILE A 276 -14.28 16.99 -27.85
N SER A 277 -15.00 15.99 -28.34
CA SER A 277 -14.63 15.21 -29.53
C SER A 277 -15.58 15.57 -30.66
N LEU A 278 -15.03 16.04 -31.77
CA LEU A 278 -15.77 16.44 -32.97
C LEU A 278 -15.32 15.59 -34.16
N THR A 279 -16.29 15.16 -34.98
CA THR A 279 -16.04 14.55 -36.26
C THR A 279 -16.90 15.26 -37.30
N PHE A 280 -16.28 15.67 -38.40
CA PHE A 280 -16.92 16.35 -39.52
C PHE A 280 -17.39 15.38 -40.58
#